data_0fe4c8f8c34a03b265c191841ed8cc1f
#
_entry.id   0fe4c8f8c34a03b265c191841ed8cc1f
#
_cell.length_a   1.000
_cell.length_b   1.000
_cell.length_c   1.000
_cell.angle_alpha   90.00
_cell.angle_beta   90.00
_cell.angle_gamma   90.00
#
_symmetry.space_group_name_H-M   'P 1'
#
loop_
_entity.id
_entity.type
_entity.pdbx_description
1 polymer ?
#
loop_
_entity_poly.entity_id
_entity_poly.type
_entity_poly.pdbx_seq_one_letter_code
_entity_poly.pdbx_strand_id
1 'polypeptide(L)'
;MSVSVFNRCWSKVILETLVRQGVSHFCIAPGSRSTPLTLEAVRLQNASRATCHSHFDERGLGFFALGIAKSTQAPVAVIVTSGTAAANLYPAIIEARQTGVNLIILTADRPPELWECGANQAIVQQNMFADYPVASVNLPKPQTDYAAKWLISTLEQACYKQKQQPGVVHINVPFAEPLYNAQEQEIDSHPWLMPIQRWLSQPKNWVDHQPLQQEVLMHENWDTWRTKRGVIVAGQLTPEQAMGINSWANTMGWILLTDIQSGVEPLMPYADIWLANQTVKQKLLQADIVIQFGSRFISKRINQFLAEFQGEFWVVEQSQNAVDPNHHTQTRFNAKAHHWLRAHPPLRQKPWLLEPLALSKFCATFIEQQVGGNLNEASLAHHIERVLPYNGILFLGNSLFVRLVDALTKLPEGYPIFTNRGASGIDGLLATAAGIGIGADQPVVAMIGDTSTLYDLNSLALFKNVTQPTIIFVINNNGGAIFDMLPVDEEVKEQFYRLPHNGDFSQVAAMFGLKYALPYTWADLSSVLKQAYTRRRATLIEIKTNPSDGSATYKRLIDQISHAVIGE
;
A
#
# COMPACT_ATOMS: atom_id res chain seq x y z
N MET A 1 20.38 40.26 8.87
CA MET A 1 20.29 38.80 9.20
C MET A 1 20.73 38.02 8.01
N SER A 2 21.49 36.93 8.17
CA SER A 2 21.86 36.06 7.06
C SER A 2 20.62 35.28 6.59
N VAL A 3 20.32 35.31 5.29
CA VAL A 3 19.20 34.56 4.69
C VAL A 3 19.39 33.07 4.93
N SER A 4 20.58 32.53 4.82
CA SER A 4 20.87 31.10 5.05
C SER A 4 20.56 30.65 6.48
N VAL A 5 20.89 31.49 7.50
CA VAL A 5 20.54 31.20 8.91
C VAL A 5 19.02 31.15 9.07
N PHE A 6 18.30 32.09 8.47
CA PHE A 6 16.86 32.18 8.62
C PHE A 6 16.11 31.06 7.88
N ASN A 7 16.58 30.67 6.68
CA ASN A 7 16.10 29.47 5.99
C ASN A 7 16.23 28.21 6.89
N ARG A 8 17.34 28.10 7.63
CA ARG A 8 17.58 26.99 8.55
C ARG A 8 16.69 27.07 9.79
N CYS A 9 16.43 28.26 10.34
CA CYS A 9 15.50 28.47 11.46
C CYS A 9 14.08 28.00 11.08
N TRP A 10 13.63 28.36 9.90
CA TRP A 10 12.32 27.90 9.38
C TRP A 10 12.30 26.38 9.20
N SER A 11 13.32 25.82 8.55
CA SER A 11 13.43 24.37 8.35
C SER A 11 13.44 23.61 9.68
N LYS A 12 14.14 24.12 10.69
CA LYS A 12 14.13 23.57 12.05
C LYS A 12 12.73 23.52 12.64
N VAL A 13 11.97 24.61 12.56
CA VAL A 13 10.59 24.66 13.08
C VAL A 13 9.67 23.73 12.29
N ILE A 14 9.80 23.68 10.96
CA ILE A 14 9.02 22.77 10.11
C ILE A 14 9.25 21.32 10.54
N LEU A 15 10.51 20.86 10.52
CA LEU A 15 10.81 19.45 10.80
C LEU A 15 10.56 19.08 12.27
N GLU A 16 10.82 19.98 13.22
CA GLU A 16 10.48 19.78 14.62
C GLU A 16 8.97 19.59 14.81
N THR A 17 8.15 20.38 14.12
CA THR A 17 6.69 20.21 14.13
C THR A 17 6.30 18.84 13.60
N LEU A 18 6.86 18.42 12.46
CA LEU A 18 6.53 17.13 11.86
C LEU A 18 6.93 15.93 12.74
N VAL A 19 8.11 15.99 13.39
CA VAL A 19 8.53 14.94 14.34
C VAL A 19 7.53 14.82 15.49
N ARG A 20 7.01 15.94 16.02
CA ARG A 20 5.99 15.94 17.07
C ARG A 20 4.64 15.41 16.59
N GLN A 21 4.36 15.51 15.29
CA GLN A 21 3.17 14.92 14.68
C GLN A 21 3.35 13.44 14.31
N GLY A 22 4.50 12.81 14.68
CA GLY A 22 4.75 11.39 14.54
C GLY A 22 5.65 11.00 13.38
N VAL A 23 6.24 11.97 12.66
CA VAL A 23 7.22 11.66 11.59
C VAL A 23 8.54 11.21 12.22
N SER A 24 8.95 9.98 11.93
CA SER A 24 10.24 9.40 12.34
C SER A 24 11.16 9.09 11.16
N HIS A 25 10.66 9.16 9.94
CA HIS A 25 11.41 8.90 8.72
C HIS A 25 11.32 10.06 7.74
N PHE A 26 12.48 10.48 7.24
CA PHE A 26 12.61 11.49 6.18
C PHE A 26 13.26 10.84 4.95
N CYS A 27 12.53 10.81 3.84
CA CYS A 27 13.02 10.34 2.54
C CYS A 27 13.46 11.56 1.72
N ILE A 28 14.72 11.61 1.29
CA ILE A 28 15.36 12.81 0.76
C ILE A 28 15.93 12.51 -0.63
N ALA A 29 15.48 13.27 -1.65
CA ALA A 29 16.16 13.30 -2.94
C ALA A 29 17.21 14.43 -2.96
N PRO A 30 18.38 14.20 -3.60
CA PRO A 30 19.43 15.21 -3.68
C PRO A 30 18.96 16.44 -4.45
N GLY A 31 19.27 17.63 -3.92
CA GLY A 31 18.96 18.87 -4.61
C GLY A 31 19.39 20.10 -3.82
N SER A 32 19.80 21.15 -4.53
CA SER A 32 20.35 22.36 -3.90
C SER A 32 19.28 23.14 -3.13
N ARG A 33 18.09 23.35 -3.72
CA ARG A 33 17.05 24.18 -3.11
C ARG A 33 16.50 23.60 -1.80
N SER A 34 16.51 22.28 -1.65
CA SER A 34 16.07 21.58 -0.43
C SER A 34 17.14 21.52 0.68
N THR A 35 18.34 22.06 0.46
CA THR A 35 19.45 21.99 1.42
C THR A 35 19.08 22.45 2.84
N PRO A 36 18.34 23.55 3.08
CA PRO A 36 17.97 23.93 4.43
C PRO A 36 17.16 22.86 5.18
N LEU A 37 16.22 22.20 4.50
CA LEU A 37 15.46 21.09 5.06
C LEU A 37 16.34 19.84 5.27
N THR A 38 17.16 19.49 4.29
CA THR A 38 18.06 18.34 4.36
C THR A 38 19.01 18.42 5.55
N LEU A 39 19.62 19.58 5.77
CA LEU A 39 20.57 19.77 6.88
C LEU A 39 19.88 19.67 8.25
N GLU A 40 18.66 20.16 8.40
CA GLU A 40 17.91 20.00 9.65
C GLU A 40 17.41 18.56 9.85
N ALA A 41 17.05 17.82 8.78
CA ALA A 41 16.73 16.40 8.87
C ALA A 41 17.96 15.58 9.34
N VAL A 42 19.14 15.84 8.77
CA VAL A 42 20.40 15.23 9.22
C VAL A 42 20.71 15.56 10.68
N ARG A 43 20.41 16.78 11.12
CA ARG A 43 20.57 17.19 12.53
C ARG A 43 19.65 16.38 13.46
N LEU A 44 18.41 16.14 13.05
CA LEU A 44 17.48 15.27 13.79
C LEU A 44 17.98 13.81 13.82
N GLN A 45 18.54 13.32 12.72
CA GLN A 45 19.15 11.98 12.67
C GLN A 45 20.34 11.86 13.62
N ASN A 46 21.25 12.84 13.62
CA ASN A 46 22.40 12.85 14.52
C ASN A 46 21.99 12.90 16.00
N ALA A 47 20.84 13.49 16.29
CA ALA A 47 20.22 13.49 17.62
C ALA A 47 19.39 12.23 17.92
N SER A 48 19.40 11.20 17.05
CA SER A 48 18.63 9.95 17.14
C SER A 48 17.11 10.17 17.28
N ARG A 49 16.60 11.24 16.69
CA ARG A 49 15.17 11.61 16.73
C ARG A 49 14.42 11.26 15.43
N ALA A 50 15.15 10.98 14.38
CA ALA A 50 14.60 10.54 13.09
C ALA A 50 15.64 9.73 12.32
N THR A 51 15.17 9.04 11.28
CA THR A 51 16.02 8.33 10.32
C THR A 51 15.88 8.95 8.95
N CYS A 52 17.01 9.25 8.29
CA CYS A 52 17.03 9.78 6.93
C CYS A 52 17.38 8.69 5.93
N HIS A 53 16.66 8.69 4.82
CA HIS A 53 16.88 7.80 3.69
C HIS A 53 17.09 8.63 2.43
N SER A 54 17.97 8.20 1.53
CA SER A 54 18.22 8.92 0.29
C SER A 54 18.03 8.04 -0.94
N HIS A 55 17.48 8.63 -1.99
CA HIS A 55 17.38 8.03 -3.31
C HIS A 55 17.46 9.11 -4.39
N PHE A 56 18.04 8.77 -5.54
CA PHE A 56 18.28 9.71 -6.63
C PHE A 56 17.07 9.84 -7.58
N ASP A 57 16.13 8.89 -7.56
CA ASP A 57 14.89 8.91 -8.36
C ASP A 57 13.73 9.29 -7.44
N GLU A 58 13.16 10.48 -7.64
CA GLU A 58 12.10 11.02 -6.79
C GLU A 58 10.81 10.20 -6.86
N ARG A 59 10.49 9.61 -8.02
CA ARG A 59 9.34 8.71 -8.15
C ARG A 59 9.51 7.49 -7.25
N GLY A 60 10.64 6.80 -7.35
CA GLY A 60 10.99 5.68 -6.49
C GLY A 60 11.03 6.09 -5.02
N LEU A 61 11.56 7.28 -4.71
CA LEU A 61 11.60 7.80 -3.34
C LEU A 61 10.19 7.99 -2.74
N GLY A 62 9.24 8.50 -3.53
CA GLY A 62 7.84 8.66 -3.10
C GLY A 62 7.18 7.32 -2.74
N PHE A 63 7.37 6.30 -3.56
CA PHE A 63 6.88 4.95 -3.29
C PHE A 63 7.64 4.23 -2.17
N PHE A 64 8.91 4.51 -2.01
CA PHE A 64 9.69 4.03 -0.87
C PHE A 64 9.13 4.58 0.46
N ALA A 65 8.85 5.88 0.50
CA ALA A 65 8.20 6.52 1.64
C ALA A 65 6.80 5.91 1.90
N LEU A 66 6.05 5.62 0.84
CA LEU A 66 4.76 4.91 0.92
C LEU A 66 4.92 3.54 1.60
N GLY A 67 5.95 2.78 1.22
CA GLY A 67 6.24 1.47 1.82
C GLY A 67 6.56 1.55 3.31
N ILE A 68 7.40 2.50 3.72
CA ILE A 68 7.70 2.76 5.13
C ILE A 68 6.43 3.13 5.89
N ALA A 69 5.62 4.05 5.34
CA ALA A 69 4.39 4.49 5.99
C ALA A 69 3.36 3.35 6.13
N LYS A 70 3.26 2.44 5.14
CA LYS A 70 2.41 1.25 5.19
C LYS A 70 2.83 0.28 6.31
N SER A 71 4.11 0.01 6.46
CA SER A 71 4.62 -0.94 7.45
C SER A 71 4.67 -0.38 8.86
N THR A 72 5.00 0.91 9.03
CA THR A 72 5.07 1.56 10.33
C THR A 72 3.73 2.11 10.83
N GLN A 73 2.73 2.23 9.95
CA GLN A 73 1.44 2.89 10.22
C GLN A 73 1.60 4.34 10.74
N ALA A 74 2.72 4.99 10.41
CA ALA A 74 3.08 6.33 10.82
C ALA A 74 3.29 7.25 9.61
N PRO A 75 3.15 8.58 9.74
CA PRO A 75 3.43 9.49 8.64
C PRO A 75 4.92 9.52 8.30
N VAL A 76 5.23 9.55 7.01
CA VAL A 76 6.60 9.66 6.48
C VAL A 76 6.74 10.94 5.67
N ALA A 77 7.81 11.69 5.90
CA ALA A 77 8.09 12.92 5.17
C ALA A 77 9.02 12.65 3.96
N VAL A 78 8.69 13.29 2.84
CA VAL A 78 9.50 13.27 1.61
C VAL A 78 9.99 14.67 1.33
N ILE A 79 11.29 14.85 1.14
CA ILE A 79 11.94 16.14 0.86
C ILE A 79 12.54 16.09 -0.54
N VAL A 80 12.09 16.99 -1.41
CA VAL A 80 12.62 17.13 -2.78
C VAL A 80 12.94 18.59 -3.09
N THR A 81 13.81 18.77 -4.08
CA THR A 81 14.10 20.08 -4.64
C THR A 81 12.95 20.55 -5.55
N SER A 82 13.10 21.71 -6.18
CA SER A 82 12.09 22.28 -7.07
C SER A 82 12.13 21.68 -8.47
N GLY A 83 11.12 21.99 -9.26
CA GLY A 83 11.01 21.60 -10.65
C GLY A 83 10.40 20.20 -10.79
N THR A 84 10.86 19.43 -11.78
CA THR A 84 10.32 18.10 -12.08
C THR A 84 10.52 17.08 -10.94
N ALA A 85 11.46 17.33 -10.03
CA ALA A 85 11.61 16.56 -8.80
C ALA A 85 10.30 16.45 -8.02
N ALA A 86 9.59 17.58 -7.86
CA ALA A 86 8.27 17.60 -7.24
C ALA A 86 7.22 16.85 -8.08
N ALA A 87 7.21 17.05 -9.40
CA ALA A 87 6.26 16.39 -10.30
C ALA A 87 6.37 14.85 -10.30
N ASN A 88 7.57 14.31 -10.16
CA ASN A 88 7.82 12.87 -10.09
C ASN A 88 7.19 12.18 -8.88
N LEU A 89 6.80 12.93 -7.85
CA LEU A 89 6.11 12.36 -6.68
C LEU A 89 4.63 12.08 -6.92
N TYR A 90 4.05 12.59 -8.02
CA TYR A 90 2.60 12.53 -8.23
C TYR A 90 2.03 11.11 -8.22
N PRO A 91 2.64 10.11 -8.86
CA PRO A 91 2.12 8.72 -8.79
C PRO A 91 2.02 8.18 -7.36
N ALA A 92 3.04 8.41 -6.53
CA ALA A 92 3.02 7.97 -5.12
C ALA A 92 1.97 8.73 -4.30
N ILE A 93 1.76 10.01 -4.59
CA ILE A 93 0.72 10.86 -3.96
C ILE A 93 -0.68 10.31 -4.28
N ILE A 94 -0.92 9.93 -5.53
CA ILE A 94 -2.19 9.32 -5.97
C ILE A 94 -2.42 8.01 -5.21
N GLU A 95 -1.45 7.10 -5.20
CA GLU A 95 -1.57 5.82 -4.51
C GLU A 95 -1.79 6.02 -2.99
N ALA A 96 -1.03 6.92 -2.35
CA ALA A 96 -1.18 7.24 -0.94
C ALA A 96 -2.57 7.79 -0.60
N ARG A 97 -3.09 8.71 -1.42
CA ARG A 97 -4.44 9.28 -1.24
C ARG A 97 -5.51 8.23 -1.39
N GLN A 98 -5.39 7.37 -2.41
CA GLN A 98 -6.35 6.31 -2.69
C GLN A 98 -6.37 5.22 -1.59
N THR A 99 -5.24 4.95 -0.96
CA THR A 99 -5.12 3.91 0.07
C THR A 99 -5.13 4.45 1.51
N GLY A 100 -5.26 5.77 1.68
CA GLY A 100 -5.28 6.39 3.01
C GLY A 100 -3.93 6.30 3.75
N VAL A 101 -2.81 6.27 3.02
CA VAL A 101 -1.47 6.23 3.60
C VAL A 101 -0.96 7.64 3.85
N ASN A 102 -0.44 7.90 5.04
CA ASN A 102 -0.02 9.23 5.47
C ASN A 102 1.38 9.58 4.95
N LEU A 103 1.46 10.45 3.94
CA LEU A 103 2.69 11.07 3.48
C LEU A 103 2.68 12.57 3.71
N ILE A 104 3.84 13.15 4.01
CA ILE A 104 4.05 14.59 4.09
C ILE A 104 5.08 14.98 3.06
N ILE A 105 4.66 15.70 2.04
CA ILE A 105 5.47 16.07 0.88
C ILE A 105 5.99 17.49 1.07
N LEU A 106 7.30 17.63 1.24
CA LEU A 106 8.02 18.89 1.36
C LEU A 106 8.71 19.20 0.02
N THR A 107 8.13 20.11 -0.76
CA THR A 107 8.72 20.58 -2.01
C THR A 107 9.43 21.91 -1.77
N ALA A 108 10.76 21.90 -1.86
CA ALA A 108 11.48 23.17 -1.85
C ALA A 108 11.22 23.93 -3.17
N ASP A 109 11.01 25.24 -3.08
CA ASP A 109 10.65 26.05 -4.24
C ASP A 109 11.56 27.28 -4.39
N ARG A 110 11.52 27.90 -5.55
CA ARG A 110 12.06 29.23 -5.78
C ARG A 110 11.20 30.26 -5.06
N PRO A 111 11.81 31.34 -4.54
CA PRO A 111 11.02 32.41 -3.94
C PRO A 111 10.24 33.18 -5.02
N PRO A 112 9.15 33.88 -4.65
CA PRO A 112 8.22 34.50 -5.60
C PRO A 112 8.86 35.41 -6.65
N GLU A 113 9.95 36.08 -6.29
CA GLU A 113 10.70 36.96 -7.21
C GLU A 113 11.38 36.22 -8.38
N LEU A 114 11.44 34.88 -8.31
CA LEU A 114 12.00 34.02 -9.36
C LEU A 114 10.94 33.22 -10.13
N TRP A 115 9.67 33.46 -9.88
CA TRP A 115 8.61 32.80 -10.63
C TRP A 115 8.38 33.47 -12.00
N GLU A 116 8.07 32.69 -13.01
CA GLU A 116 7.69 33.13 -14.36
C GLU A 116 8.67 34.11 -15.04
N CYS A 117 9.93 34.13 -14.60
CA CYS A 117 10.96 35.01 -15.15
C CYS A 117 12.09 34.25 -15.88
N GLY A 118 11.89 32.97 -16.18
CA GLY A 118 12.91 32.13 -16.83
C GLY A 118 14.01 31.64 -15.89
N ALA A 119 13.82 31.73 -14.57
CA ALA A 119 14.78 31.22 -13.61
C ALA A 119 14.95 29.70 -13.75
N ASN A 120 16.22 29.24 -13.64
CA ASN A 120 16.55 27.83 -13.79
C ASN A 120 15.75 26.95 -12.81
N GLN A 121 15.15 25.86 -13.31
CA GLN A 121 14.44 24.85 -12.53
C GLN A 121 13.28 25.45 -11.69
N ALA A 122 12.65 26.52 -12.15
CA ALA A 122 11.44 27.12 -11.58
C ALA A 122 10.23 26.66 -12.39
N ILE A 123 9.22 26.16 -11.69
CA ILE A 123 7.91 25.79 -12.23
C ILE A 123 6.81 26.25 -11.26
N VAL A 124 5.56 26.22 -11.67
CA VAL A 124 4.44 26.47 -10.78
C VAL A 124 4.22 25.24 -9.88
N GLN A 125 4.69 25.32 -8.62
CA GLN A 125 4.56 24.22 -7.64
C GLN A 125 3.33 24.35 -6.74
N GLN A 126 2.78 25.54 -6.63
CA GLN A 126 1.58 25.79 -5.85
C GLN A 126 0.40 25.00 -6.44
N ASN A 127 -0.24 24.18 -5.60
CA ASN A 127 -1.38 23.34 -5.98
C ASN A 127 -1.12 22.37 -7.15
N MET A 128 0.15 22.04 -7.44
CA MET A 128 0.51 21.16 -8.56
C MET A 128 -0.08 19.75 -8.46
N PHE A 129 -0.45 19.30 -7.27
CA PHE A 129 -1.06 17.99 -7.03
C PHE A 129 -2.60 18.05 -6.98
N ALA A 130 -3.19 19.15 -7.38
CA ALA A 130 -4.64 19.37 -7.43
C ALA A 130 -5.36 18.94 -6.14
N ASP A 131 -6.39 18.11 -6.23
CA ASP A 131 -7.25 17.69 -5.11
C ASP A 131 -6.76 16.40 -4.41
N TYR A 132 -5.61 15.87 -4.77
CA TYR A 132 -5.09 14.64 -4.13
C TYR A 132 -4.60 14.85 -2.70
N PRO A 133 -3.89 15.93 -2.34
CA PRO A 133 -3.58 16.21 -0.94
C PRO A 133 -4.83 16.51 -0.12
N VAL A 134 -4.91 15.96 1.10
CA VAL A 134 -5.96 16.32 2.08
C VAL A 134 -5.75 17.71 2.66
N ALA A 135 -4.52 18.22 2.58
CA ALA A 135 -4.17 19.59 2.88
C ALA A 135 -2.97 20.03 2.03
N SER A 136 -3.04 21.24 1.48
CA SER A 136 -1.93 21.91 0.80
C SER A 136 -1.60 23.22 1.52
N VAL A 137 -0.31 23.41 1.83
CA VAL A 137 0.21 24.60 2.49
C VAL A 137 1.28 25.23 1.59
N ASN A 138 1.00 26.40 1.06
CA ASN A 138 1.97 27.20 0.34
C ASN A 138 2.56 28.23 1.33
N LEU A 139 3.75 27.94 1.85
CA LEU A 139 4.41 28.82 2.80
C LEU A 139 4.96 30.07 2.09
N PRO A 140 4.99 31.23 2.74
CA PRO A 140 5.76 32.36 2.26
C PRO A 140 7.26 32.06 2.35
N LYS A 141 8.10 32.78 1.60
CA LYS A 141 9.53 32.69 1.79
C LYS A 141 9.88 33.11 3.24
N PRO A 142 10.89 32.46 3.86
CA PRO A 142 11.30 32.77 5.22
C PRO A 142 11.53 34.26 5.43
N GLN A 143 10.75 34.87 6.33
CA GLN A 143 10.84 36.29 6.68
C GLN A 143 10.31 36.53 8.11
N THR A 144 10.75 37.63 8.75
CA THR A 144 10.45 37.89 10.15
C THR A 144 9.01 38.31 10.43
N ASP A 145 8.28 38.72 9.41
CA ASP A 145 6.89 39.17 9.52
C ASP A 145 5.94 38.05 9.97
N TYR A 146 6.35 36.83 9.77
CA TYR A 146 5.64 35.65 10.26
C TYR A 146 6.30 35.11 11.53
N ALA A 147 5.55 35.08 12.62
CA ALA A 147 6.05 34.56 13.89
C ALA A 147 6.24 33.02 13.82
N ALA A 148 7.23 32.47 14.53
CA ALA A 148 7.47 31.03 14.61
C ALA A 148 6.24 30.22 15.07
N LYS A 149 5.46 30.77 16.01
CA LYS A 149 4.19 30.16 16.47
C LYS A 149 3.14 30.04 15.38
N TRP A 150 3.09 31.00 14.43
CA TRP A 150 2.19 30.91 13.29
C TRP A 150 2.57 29.73 12.37
N LEU A 151 3.85 29.56 12.10
CA LEU A 151 4.34 28.45 11.29
C LEU A 151 3.98 27.10 11.92
N ILE A 152 4.21 26.93 13.23
CA ILE A 152 3.84 25.71 13.96
C ILE A 152 2.34 25.45 13.84
N SER A 153 1.51 26.44 14.17
CA SER A 153 0.05 26.29 14.14
C SER A 153 -0.47 25.93 12.75
N THR A 154 0.08 26.54 11.70
CA THR A 154 -0.30 26.25 10.30
C THR A 154 0.03 24.81 9.92
N LEU A 155 1.21 24.32 10.29
CA LEU A 155 1.62 22.95 9.99
C LEU A 155 0.85 21.90 10.82
N GLU A 156 0.65 22.15 12.11
CA GLU A 156 -0.16 21.25 12.95
C GLU A 156 -1.60 21.17 12.46
N GLN A 157 -2.18 22.27 11.98
CA GLN A 157 -3.52 22.26 11.40
C GLN A 157 -3.59 21.38 10.13
N ALA A 158 -2.56 21.40 9.29
CA ALA A 158 -2.49 20.53 8.12
C ALA A 158 -2.36 19.05 8.53
N CYS A 159 -1.50 18.74 9.49
CA CYS A 159 -1.35 17.39 10.04
C CYS A 159 -2.63 16.92 10.77
N TYR A 160 -3.36 17.82 11.41
CA TYR A 160 -4.65 17.48 12.02
C TYR A 160 -5.69 17.06 10.98
N LYS A 161 -5.77 17.78 9.84
CA LYS A 161 -6.62 17.35 8.71
C LYS A 161 -6.25 15.95 8.22
N GLN A 162 -4.95 15.64 8.13
CA GLN A 162 -4.47 14.31 7.76
C GLN A 162 -4.91 13.23 8.77
N LYS A 163 -4.93 13.53 10.07
CA LYS A 163 -5.43 12.60 11.10
C LYS A 163 -6.93 12.32 10.97
N GLN A 164 -7.70 13.34 10.54
CA GLN A 164 -9.15 13.18 10.31
C GLN A 164 -9.46 12.45 9.01
N GLN A 165 -8.65 12.71 7.98
CA GLN A 165 -8.77 12.08 6.67
C GLN A 165 -7.39 11.60 6.20
N PRO A 166 -7.03 10.33 6.43
CA PRO A 166 -5.73 9.80 6.04
C PRO A 166 -5.40 10.02 4.55
N GLY A 167 -4.15 10.38 4.28
CA GLY A 167 -3.68 10.70 2.93
C GLY A 167 -2.46 11.62 2.95
N VAL A 168 -2.35 12.49 1.97
CA VAL A 168 -1.14 13.29 1.72
C VAL A 168 -1.31 14.74 2.20
N VAL A 169 -0.31 15.25 2.91
CA VAL A 169 -0.14 16.70 3.14
C VAL A 169 0.96 17.21 2.22
N HIS A 170 0.69 18.25 1.45
CA HIS A 170 1.69 18.94 0.64
C HIS A 170 2.08 20.26 1.30
N ILE A 171 3.38 20.49 1.47
CA ILE A 171 3.96 21.73 2.03
C ILE A 171 4.97 22.25 1.02
N ASN A 172 4.65 23.34 0.33
CA ASN A 172 5.56 24.03 -0.58
C ASN A 172 6.36 25.08 0.19
N VAL A 173 7.70 25.02 0.11
CA VAL A 173 8.60 25.82 0.94
C VAL A 173 9.58 26.60 0.05
N PRO A 174 9.29 27.88 -0.28
CA PRO A 174 10.18 28.69 -1.07
C PRO A 174 11.37 29.20 -0.24
N PHE A 175 12.60 28.95 -0.73
CA PHE A 175 13.84 29.40 -0.12
C PHE A 175 14.59 30.36 -1.03
N ALA A 176 14.95 31.53 -0.51
CA ALA A 176 15.85 32.48 -1.17
C ALA A 176 17.32 32.11 -0.95
N GLU A 177 18.18 32.47 -1.87
CA GLU A 177 19.65 32.35 -1.70
C GLU A 177 20.21 33.44 -0.80
N PRO A 178 21.32 33.17 -0.11
CA PRO A 178 22.11 31.94 -0.08
C PRO A 178 21.47 30.84 0.76
N LEU A 179 21.67 29.56 0.33
CA LEU A 179 21.11 28.37 0.96
C LEU A 179 22.06 27.71 1.97
N TYR A 180 23.33 28.04 1.87
CA TYR A 180 24.45 27.46 2.63
C TYR A 180 25.04 28.44 3.62
N ASN A 181 26.07 28.02 4.33
CA ASN A 181 26.93 28.86 5.21
C ASN A 181 26.28 29.32 6.52
N ALA A 182 25.22 28.69 7.00
CA ALA A 182 24.69 28.95 8.34
C ALA A 182 25.44 28.14 9.39
N GLN A 183 25.90 28.81 10.48
CA GLN A 183 26.47 28.13 11.63
C GLN A 183 25.35 27.64 12.57
N GLU A 184 25.50 26.45 13.17
CA GLU A 184 24.47 25.89 14.05
C GLU A 184 24.15 26.75 15.26
N GLN A 185 25.20 27.37 15.87
CA GLN A 185 25.03 28.28 17.00
C GLN A 185 24.16 29.50 16.65
N GLU A 186 24.32 30.05 15.44
CA GLU A 186 23.52 31.18 14.97
C GLU A 186 22.04 30.80 14.79
N ILE A 187 21.78 29.57 14.39
CA ILE A 187 20.43 29.05 14.25
C ILE A 187 19.79 28.88 15.63
N ASP A 188 20.46 28.24 16.58
CA ASP A 188 19.90 27.90 17.87
C ASP A 188 19.66 29.13 18.76
N SER A 189 20.51 30.15 18.64
CA SER A 189 20.40 31.42 19.38
C SER A 189 19.57 32.50 18.67
N HIS A 190 18.95 32.16 17.50
CA HIS A 190 18.27 33.16 16.70
C HIS A 190 17.06 33.77 17.44
N PRO A 191 16.93 35.13 17.52
CA PRO A 191 15.87 35.80 18.28
C PRO A 191 14.45 35.41 17.86
N TRP A 192 14.22 35.06 16.59
CA TRP A 192 12.92 34.61 16.07
C TRP A 192 12.42 33.32 16.74
N LEU A 193 13.32 32.50 17.29
CA LEU A 193 12.97 31.27 18.01
C LEU A 193 12.66 31.51 19.50
N MET A 194 13.01 32.66 20.06
CA MET A 194 12.80 32.93 21.50
C MET A 194 11.35 32.73 21.97
N PRO A 195 10.31 33.17 21.23
CA PRO A 195 8.92 33.00 21.67
C PRO A 195 8.47 31.53 21.74
N ILE A 196 9.19 30.60 21.13
CA ILE A 196 8.89 29.18 21.10
C ILE A 196 9.91 28.31 21.86
N GLN A 197 10.87 28.91 22.58
CA GLN A 197 11.92 28.15 23.28
C GLN A 197 11.36 27.13 24.27
N ARG A 198 10.30 27.47 25.00
CA ARG A 198 9.64 26.56 25.92
C ARG A 198 9.07 25.33 25.16
N TRP A 199 8.48 25.55 23.99
CA TRP A 199 7.99 24.47 23.16
C TRP A 199 9.14 23.63 22.60
N LEU A 200 10.24 24.24 22.14
CA LEU A 200 11.43 23.52 21.66
C LEU A 200 12.04 22.60 22.74
N SER A 201 11.97 23.02 24.02
CA SER A 201 12.52 22.25 25.15
C SER A 201 11.60 21.14 25.70
N GLN A 202 10.36 21.05 25.27
CA GLN A 202 9.37 20.08 25.77
C GLN A 202 8.83 19.20 24.63
N PRO A 203 8.61 17.88 24.83
CA PRO A 203 8.08 16.99 23.80
C PRO A 203 6.54 17.10 23.71
N LYS A 204 6.00 18.30 23.52
CA LYS A 204 4.54 18.54 23.42
C LYS A 204 4.19 19.17 22.09
N ASN A 205 3.01 18.84 21.57
CA ASN A 205 2.40 19.57 20.46
C ASN A 205 2.10 21.00 20.86
N TRP A 206 1.95 21.89 19.88
CA TRP A 206 1.53 23.27 20.11
C TRP A 206 0.04 23.32 20.44
N VAL A 207 -0.76 22.52 19.72
CA VAL A 207 -2.20 22.34 19.95
C VAL A 207 -2.42 20.88 20.37
N ASP A 208 -3.10 20.69 21.50
CA ASP A 208 -3.51 19.40 22.01
C ASP A 208 -4.96 19.12 21.58
N HIS A 209 -5.13 18.28 20.57
CA HIS A 209 -6.44 17.89 20.06
C HIS A 209 -6.98 16.72 20.86
N GLN A 210 -8.08 16.91 21.57
CA GLN A 210 -8.78 15.82 22.22
C GLN A 210 -9.55 14.99 21.18
N PRO A 211 -9.36 13.65 21.11
CA PRO A 211 -10.05 12.82 20.15
C PRO A 211 -11.54 12.75 20.45
N LEU A 212 -12.36 12.81 19.40
CA LEU A 212 -13.77 12.45 19.49
C LEU A 212 -13.84 10.93 19.68
N GLN A 213 -14.30 10.48 20.85
CA GLN A 213 -14.63 9.07 21.08
C GLN A 213 -16.00 8.81 20.44
N GLN A 214 -15.99 8.15 19.27
CA GLN A 214 -17.22 7.60 18.69
C GLN A 214 -17.32 6.13 19.11
N GLU A 215 -18.26 5.83 20.00
CA GLU A 215 -18.66 4.44 20.24
C GLU A 215 -19.45 3.93 19.03
N VAL A 216 -19.12 2.73 18.58
CA VAL A 216 -19.90 2.04 17.55
C VAL A 216 -21.14 1.48 18.24
N LEU A 217 -22.28 2.05 17.93
CA LEU A 217 -23.56 1.57 18.46
C LEU A 217 -24.05 0.39 17.60
N MET A 218 -24.72 -0.55 18.25
CA MET A 218 -25.46 -1.62 17.57
C MET A 218 -26.56 -0.99 16.71
N HIS A 219 -26.70 -1.47 15.48
CA HIS A 219 -27.80 -1.05 14.60
C HIS A 219 -29.14 -1.43 15.21
N GLU A 220 -30.13 -0.52 15.22
CA GLU A 220 -31.42 -0.68 15.87
C GLU A 220 -32.19 -1.96 15.49
N ASN A 221 -32.06 -2.39 14.23
CA ASN A 221 -32.70 -3.60 13.69
C ASN A 221 -31.74 -4.82 13.64
N TRP A 222 -30.62 -4.81 14.41
CA TRP A 222 -29.66 -5.89 14.38
C TRP A 222 -30.25 -7.24 14.77
N ASP A 223 -31.12 -7.27 15.78
CA ASP A 223 -31.79 -8.50 16.22
C ASP A 223 -32.63 -9.17 15.12
N THR A 224 -33.16 -8.38 14.20
CA THR A 224 -33.86 -8.88 13.02
C THR A 224 -32.87 -9.34 11.94
N TRP A 225 -31.88 -8.52 11.61
CA TRP A 225 -30.93 -8.81 10.54
C TRP A 225 -30.07 -10.04 10.83
N ARG A 226 -29.63 -10.23 12.06
CA ARG A 226 -28.84 -11.40 12.45
C ARG A 226 -29.57 -12.75 12.30
N THR A 227 -30.88 -12.76 12.10
CA THR A 227 -31.65 -13.99 11.81
C THR A 227 -31.80 -14.28 10.33
N LYS A 228 -31.35 -13.38 9.44
CA LYS A 228 -31.51 -13.46 7.99
C LYS A 228 -30.34 -14.21 7.34
N ARG A 229 -30.51 -14.53 6.05
CA ARG A 229 -29.46 -15.14 5.22
C ARG A 229 -28.45 -14.04 4.88
N GLY A 230 -27.23 -14.17 5.37
CA GLY A 230 -26.21 -13.15 5.14
C GLY A 230 -25.00 -13.65 4.37
N VAL A 231 -24.34 -12.71 3.72
CA VAL A 231 -23.01 -12.85 3.12
C VAL A 231 -22.10 -11.77 3.69
N ILE A 232 -20.90 -12.15 4.07
CA ILE A 232 -19.82 -11.24 4.42
C ILE A 232 -18.84 -11.19 3.27
N VAL A 233 -18.40 -9.99 2.91
CA VAL A 233 -17.36 -9.79 1.93
C VAL A 233 -16.23 -8.98 2.57
N ALA A 234 -15.01 -9.55 2.64
CA ALA A 234 -13.86 -8.91 3.25
C ALA A 234 -12.86 -8.50 2.16
N GLY A 235 -12.68 -7.19 1.99
CA GLY A 235 -11.70 -6.57 1.11
C GLY A 235 -10.40 -6.23 1.84
N GLN A 236 -9.69 -5.18 1.40
CA GLN A 236 -8.45 -4.76 2.03
C GLN A 236 -8.66 -4.33 3.49
N LEU A 237 -7.97 -4.99 4.43
CA LEU A 237 -8.00 -4.73 5.87
C LEU A 237 -6.57 -4.75 6.44
N THR A 238 -6.41 -4.19 7.64
CA THR A 238 -5.19 -4.42 8.43
C THR A 238 -5.27 -5.76 9.15
N PRO A 239 -4.14 -6.38 9.55
CA PRO A 239 -4.17 -7.62 10.32
C PRO A 239 -5.04 -7.56 11.57
N GLU A 240 -5.04 -6.43 12.28
CA GLU A 240 -5.91 -6.19 13.45
C GLU A 240 -7.41 -6.22 13.09
N GLN A 241 -7.76 -5.63 11.93
CA GLN A 241 -9.15 -5.58 11.48
C GLN A 241 -9.65 -6.93 10.96
N ALA A 242 -8.75 -7.78 10.45
CA ALA A 242 -9.09 -9.13 9.97
C ALA A 242 -9.54 -10.06 11.10
N MET A 243 -8.96 -9.85 12.29
CA MET A 243 -9.17 -10.74 13.43
C MET A 243 -10.64 -10.87 13.82
N GLY A 244 -11.09 -12.12 13.94
CA GLY A 244 -12.43 -12.46 14.44
C GLY A 244 -13.54 -12.45 13.38
N ILE A 245 -13.33 -11.94 12.16
CA ILE A 245 -14.35 -11.96 11.09
C ILE A 245 -14.74 -13.39 10.74
N ASN A 246 -13.75 -14.28 10.59
CA ASN A 246 -13.98 -15.70 10.29
C ASN A 246 -14.87 -16.36 11.37
N SER A 247 -14.47 -16.28 12.63
CA SER A 247 -15.20 -16.91 13.74
C SER A 247 -16.61 -16.34 13.92
N TRP A 248 -16.77 -15.03 13.69
CA TRP A 248 -18.05 -14.36 13.73
C TRP A 248 -18.97 -14.84 12.59
N ALA A 249 -18.46 -14.91 11.35
CA ALA A 249 -19.19 -15.39 10.18
C ALA A 249 -19.63 -16.86 10.36
N ASN A 250 -18.71 -17.71 10.84
CA ASN A 250 -18.98 -19.12 11.11
C ASN A 250 -20.07 -19.29 12.19
N THR A 251 -20.03 -18.48 13.25
CA THR A 251 -21.09 -18.51 14.29
C THR A 251 -22.45 -18.12 13.73
N MET A 252 -22.49 -17.13 12.86
CA MET A 252 -23.71 -16.68 12.17
C MET A 252 -24.25 -17.70 11.14
N GLY A 253 -23.43 -18.69 10.73
CA GLY A 253 -23.76 -19.55 9.58
C GLY A 253 -23.86 -18.77 8.26
N TRP A 254 -23.20 -17.63 8.18
CA TRP A 254 -23.18 -16.78 6.98
C TRP A 254 -22.04 -17.15 6.06
N ILE A 255 -22.23 -16.90 4.77
CA ILE A 255 -21.18 -17.14 3.76
C ILE A 255 -20.13 -16.05 3.85
N LEU A 256 -18.85 -16.45 3.86
CA LEU A 256 -17.72 -15.52 3.92
C LEU A 256 -16.93 -15.57 2.61
N LEU A 257 -16.93 -14.46 1.89
CA LEU A 257 -16.11 -14.21 0.69
C LEU A 257 -14.93 -13.34 1.09
N THR A 258 -13.72 -13.80 0.88
CA THR A 258 -12.50 -13.10 1.24
C THR A 258 -11.66 -12.77 0.02
N ASP A 259 -11.17 -11.54 -0.05
CA ASP A 259 -10.04 -11.13 -0.90
C ASP A 259 -8.75 -11.42 -0.14
N ILE A 260 -7.69 -11.78 -0.84
CA ILE A 260 -6.40 -12.09 -0.19
C ILE A 260 -5.86 -10.90 0.62
N GLN A 261 -6.13 -9.66 0.22
CA GLN A 261 -5.71 -8.45 0.93
C GLN A 261 -6.40 -8.27 2.29
N SER A 262 -7.47 -9.02 2.54
CA SER A 262 -8.18 -8.93 3.82
C SER A 262 -7.39 -9.49 5.00
N GLY A 263 -6.47 -10.44 4.75
CA GLY A 263 -5.82 -11.21 5.80
C GLY A 263 -6.80 -12.05 6.65
N VAL A 264 -8.06 -12.19 6.21
CA VAL A 264 -9.06 -13.05 6.85
C VAL A 264 -8.90 -14.47 6.35
N GLU A 265 -8.75 -15.43 7.27
CA GLU A 265 -8.74 -16.84 6.89
C GLU A 265 -10.10 -17.24 6.29
N PRO A 266 -10.14 -17.75 5.05
CA PRO A 266 -11.39 -18.09 4.40
C PRO A 266 -12.05 -19.36 4.98
N LEU A 267 -13.35 -19.32 5.25
CA LEU A 267 -14.13 -20.53 5.56
C LEU A 267 -14.29 -21.42 4.33
N MET A 268 -14.39 -20.79 3.17
CA MET A 268 -14.56 -21.41 1.85
C MET A 268 -13.54 -20.79 0.88
N PRO A 269 -12.27 -21.28 0.87
CA PRO A 269 -11.24 -20.74 0.01
C PRO A 269 -11.60 -20.84 -1.49
N TYR A 270 -10.84 -20.10 -2.31
CA TYR A 270 -10.97 -20.09 -3.77
C TYR A 270 -12.28 -19.46 -4.28
N ALA A 271 -12.76 -18.43 -3.59
CA ALA A 271 -14.04 -17.78 -3.91
C ALA A 271 -14.09 -17.28 -5.36
N ASP A 272 -13.00 -16.71 -5.87
CA ASP A 272 -12.95 -16.26 -7.27
C ASP A 272 -13.12 -17.42 -8.27
N ILE A 273 -12.70 -18.64 -7.92
CA ILE A 273 -12.85 -19.82 -8.78
C ILE A 273 -14.28 -20.38 -8.67
N TRP A 274 -14.77 -20.69 -7.46
CA TRP A 274 -16.07 -21.36 -7.35
C TRP A 274 -17.27 -20.43 -7.64
N LEU A 275 -17.14 -19.12 -7.55
CA LEU A 275 -18.14 -18.16 -8.02
C LEU A 275 -18.31 -18.13 -9.55
N ALA A 276 -17.45 -18.81 -10.31
CA ALA A 276 -17.69 -19.05 -11.73
C ALA A 276 -18.91 -19.96 -11.98
N ASN A 277 -19.28 -20.80 -10.99
CA ASN A 277 -20.47 -21.66 -11.09
C ASN A 277 -21.74 -20.83 -10.94
N GLN A 278 -22.47 -20.66 -12.04
CA GLN A 278 -23.65 -19.81 -12.10
C GLN A 278 -24.77 -20.29 -11.18
N THR A 279 -24.96 -21.61 -11.02
CA THR A 279 -26.00 -22.17 -10.15
C THR A 279 -25.77 -21.74 -8.69
N VAL A 280 -24.54 -21.86 -8.19
CA VAL A 280 -24.20 -21.47 -6.82
C VAL A 280 -24.24 -19.95 -6.66
N LYS A 281 -23.75 -19.19 -7.65
CA LYS A 281 -23.86 -17.73 -7.64
C LYS A 281 -25.33 -17.28 -7.55
N GLN A 282 -26.23 -17.86 -8.32
CA GLN A 282 -27.66 -17.51 -8.28
C GLN A 282 -28.32 -17.86 -6.93
N LYS A 283 -27.94 -18.95 -6.30
CA LYS A 283 -28.38 -19.27 -4.93
C LYS A 283 -27.82 -18.25 -3.90
N LEU A 284 -26.56 -17.85 -4.05
CA LEU A 284 -25.91 -16.88 -3.18
C LEU A 284 -26.57 -15.48 -3.29
N LEU A 285 -27.03 -15.09 -4.48
CA LEU A 285 -27.78 -13.86 -4.71
C LEU A 285 -29.15 -13.81 -3.99
N GLN A 286 -29.62 -14.93 -3.44
CA GLN A 286 -30.83 -14.98 -2.61
C GLN A 286 -30.57 -14.58 -1.15
N ALA A 287 -29.35 -14.14 -0.82
CA ALA A 287 -29.06 -13.57 0.49
C ALA A 287 -29.94 -12.33 0.75
N ASP A 288 -30.34 -12.15 2.00
CA ASP A 288 -31.15 -11.02 2.41
C ASP A 288 -30.28 -9.76 2.69
N ILE A 289 -29.03 -9.99 3.10
CA ILE A 289 -28.07 -8.93 3.45
C ILE A 289 -26.63 -9.30 3.05
N VAL A 290 -25.90 -8.29 2.59
CA VAL A 290 -24.43 -8.33 2.43
C VAL A 290 -23.80 -7.32 3.38
N ILE A 291 -22.77 -7.75 4.13
CA ILE A 291 -21.94 -6.85 4.93
C ILE A 291 -20.53 -6.86 4.34
N GLN A 292 -20.09 -5.70 3.86
CA GLN A 292 -18.76 -5.49 3.33
C GLN A 292 -17.85 -4.89 4.40
N PHE A 293 -16.72 -5.55 4.70
CA PHE A 293 -15.61 -5.03 5.49
C PHE A 293 -14.47 -4.62 4.57
N GLY A 294 -13.98 -3.38 4.71
CA GLY A 294 -12.93 -2.84 3.85
C GLY A 294 -13.37 -2.64 2.39
N SER A 295 -12.39 -2.57 1.49
CA SER A 295 -12.64 -2.19 0.09
C SER A 295 -11.64 -2.87 -0.86
N ARG A 296 -11.75 -2.56 -2.17
CA ARG A 296 -10.74 -2.84 -3.22
C ARG A 296 -10.49 -4.32 -3.45
N PHE A 297 -11.50 -5.02 -3.93
CA PHE A 297 -11.40 -6.44 -4.26
C PHE A 297 -10.56 -6.68 -5.52
N ILE A 298 -9.67 -7.67 -5.45
CA ILE A 298 -8.92 -8.20 -6.60
C ILE A 298 -9.83 -9.08 -7.45
N SER A 299 -10.64 -9.91 -6.78
CA SER A 299 -11.53 -10.85 -7.42
C SER A 299 -12.56 -10.18 -8.32
N LYS A 300 -12.52 -10.52 -9.62
CA LYS A 300 -13.53 -10.08 -10.59
C LYS A 300 -14.92 -10.64 -10.24
N ARG A 301 -15.00 -11.87 -9.74
CA ARG A 301 -16.28 -12.56 -9.50
C ARG A 301 -16.94 -12.11 -8.22
N ILE A 302 -16.18 -11.75 -7.20
CA ILE A 302 -16.74 -11.07 -6.03
C ILE A 302 -17.35 -9.72 -6.46
N ASN A 303 -16.64 -8.94 -7.28
CA ASN A 303 -17.18 -7.67 -7.80
C ASN A 303 -18.44 -7.89 -8.67
N GLN A 304 -18.49 -8.94 -9.49
CA GLN A 304 -19.67 -9.30 -10.27
C GLN A 304 -20.85 -9.74 -9.38
N PHE A 305 -20.59 -10.54 -8.35
CA PHE A 305 -21.61 -10.89 -7.36
C PHE A 305 -22.19 -9.65 -6.68
N LEU A 306 -21.34 -8.75 -6.23
CA LEU A 306 -21.78 -7.48 -5.63
C LEU A 306 -22.61 -6.65 -6.60
N ALA A 307 -22.19 -6.53 -7.86
CA ALA A 307 -22.92 -5.76 -8.87
C ALA A 307 -24.34 -6.31 -9.18
N GLU A 308 -24.54 -7.60 -9.00
CA GLU A 308 -25.83 -8.28 -9.25
C GLU A 308 -26.72 -8.35 -7.99
N PHE A 309 -26.14 -8.10 -6.78
CA PHE A 309 -26.87 -8.20 -5.51
C PHE A 309 -27.89 -7.07 -5.36
N GLN A 310 -29.11 -7.40 -4.87
CA GLN A 310 -30.23 -6.46 -4.75
C GLN A 310 -30.81 -6.37 -3.33
N GLY A 311 -30.23 -7.08 -2.35
CA GLY A 311 -30.69 -7.08 -0.96
C GLY A 311 -30.16 -5.88 -0.16
N GLU A 312 -30.31 -5.95 1.17
CA GLU A 312 -29.73 -4.95 2.08
C GLU A 312 -28.21 -4.97 2.00
N PHE A 313 -27.57 -3.79 1.94
CA PHE A 313 -26.14 -3.66 1.77
C PHE A 313 -25.53 -2.76 2.86
N TRP A 314 -24.63 -3.33 3.66
CA TRP A 314 -23.94 -2.61 4.72
C TRP A 314 -22.44 -2.54 4.44
N VAL A 315 -21.86 -1.38 4.71
CA VAL A 315 -20.42 -1.13 4.55
C VAL A 315 -19.82 -0.74 5.89
N VAL A 316 -18.83 -1.47 6.34
CA VAL A 316 -18.04 -1.18 7.54
C VAL A 316 -16.64 -0.75 7.12
N GLU A 317 -16.40 0.55 7.11
CA GLU A 317 -15.14 1.14 6.62
C GLU A 317 -14.86 2.46 7.32
N GLN A 318 -13.64 2.63 7.81
CA GLN A 318 -13.24 3.85 8.52
C GLN A 318 -12.93 5.02 7.57
N SER A 319 -12.53 4.72 6.34
CA SER A 319 -12.27 5.75 5.33
C SER A 319 -13.53 6.50 4.96
N GLN A 320 -13.43 7.80 4.75
CA GLN A 320 -14.54 8.62 4.25
C GLN A 320 -14.75 8.52 2.73
N ASN A 321 -13.85 7.83 2.02
CA ASN A 321 -13.96 7.65 0.57
C ASN A 321 -15.11 6.69 0.24
N ALA A 322 -15.77 6.89 -0.91
CA ALA A 322 -16.70 5.91 -1.44
C ALA A 322 -15.95 4.62 -1.79
N VAL A 323 -16.52 3.48 -1.40
CA VAL A 323 -15.87 2.16 -1.55
C VAL A 323 -16.77 1.14 -2.26
N ASP A 324 -17.92 1.56 -2.74
CA ASP A 324 -18.85 0.75 -3.51
C ASP A 324 -19.01 1.29 -4.94
N PRO A 325 -18.36 0.66 -5.94
CA PRO A 325 -18.45 1.10 -7.33
C PRO A 325 -19.80 0.81 -8.00
N ASN A 326 -20.67 0.03 -7.34
CA ASN A 326 -21.97 -0.36 -7.87
C ASN A 326 -23.10 0.56 -7.40
N HIS A 327 -22.79 1.52 -6.51
CA HIS A 327 -23.73 2.53 -6.01
C HIS A 327 -25.00 1.94 -5.38
N HIS A 328 -24.85 0.89 -4.57
CA HIS A 328 -25.98 0.34 -3.82
C HIS A 328 -26.59 1.35 -2.86
N THR A 329 -27.90 1.26 -2.63
CA THR A 329 -28.48 1.80 -1.41
C THR A 329 -27.85 1.09 -0.22
N GLN A 330 -27.23 1.83 0.71
CA GLN A 330 -26.38 1.21 1.72
C GLN A 330 -26.48 1.88 3.07
N THR A 331 -26.32 1.10 4.13
CA THR A 331 -26.02 1.59 5.47
C THR A 331 -24.52 1.58 5.68
N ARG A 332 -23.93 2.73 6.04
CA ARG A 332 -22.48 2.85 6.23
C ARG A 332 -22.12 3.09 7.68
N PHE A 333 -21.21 2.25 8.21
CA PHE A 333 -20.63 2.37 9.53
C PHE A 333 -19.19 2.87 9.40
N ASN A 334 -18.92 4.08 9.89
CA ASN A 334 -17.56 4.63 9.95
C ASN A 334 -16.83 4.03 11.16
N ALA A 335 -16.40 2.78 11.04
CA ALA A 335 -15.85 2.01 12.14
C ALA A 335 -14.76 1.04 11.65
N LYS A 336 -13.84 0.68 12.55
CA LYS A 336 -12.97 -0.47 12.37
C LYS A 336 -13.78 -1.76 12.48
N ALA A 337 -13.46 -2.77 11.68
CA ALA A 337 -14.18 -4.05 11.66
C ALA A 337 -14.35 -4.67 13.05
N HIS A 338 -13.26 -4.78 13.84
CA HIS A 338 -13.32 -5.39 15.17
C HIS A 338 -14.20 -4.61 16.19
N HIS A 339 -14.33 -3.28 16.06
CA HIS A 339 -15.26 -2.49 16.87
C HIS A 339 -16.71 -2.77 16.47
N TRP A 340 -16.96 -2.86 15.16
CA TRP A 340 -18.28 -3.18 14.64
C TRP A 340 -18.73 -4.58 15.08
N LEU A 341 -17.87 -5.60 14.95
CA LEU A 341 -18.14 -6.98 15.38
C LEU A 341 -18.47 -7.06 16.86
N ARG A 342 -17.78 -6.29 17.71
CA ARG A 342 -18.06 -6.22 19.15
C ARG A 342 -19.43 -5.62 19.44
N ALA A 343 -19.83 -4.59 18.71
CA ALA A 343 -21.12 -3.93 18.86
C ALA A 343 -22.29 -4.78 18.30
N HIS A 344 -22.02 -5.71 17.39
CA HIS A 344 -23.01 -6.54 16.71
C HIS A 344 -22.77 -8.04 17.02
N PRO A 345 -23.20 -8.54 18.19
CA PRO A 345 -22.93 -9.91 18.61
C PRO A 345 -23.59 -10.92 17.68
N PRO A 346 -22.89 -12.02 17.31
CA PRO A 346 -23.41 -13.02 16.42
C PRO A 346 -24.50 -13.88 17.10
N LEU A 347 -25.41 -14.40 16.30
CA LEU A 347 -26.39 -15.41 16.69
C LEU A 347 -25.97 -16.77 16.09
N ARG A 348 -25.82 -17.80 16.95
CA ARG A 348 -25.41 -19.11 16.47
C ARG A 348 -26.49 -19.75 15.59
N GLN A 349 -26.15 -20.01 14.34
CA GLN A 349 -27.03 -20.60 13.33
C GLN A 349 -26.29 -21.66 12.52
N LYS A 350 -27.06 -22.53 11.83
CA LYS A 350 -26.52 -23.42 10.81
C LYS A 350 -26.27 -22.62 9.52
N PRO A 351 -25.29 -23.00 8.71
CA PRO A 351 -25.11 -22.42 7.39
C PRO A 351 -26.39 -22.50 6.57
N TRP A 352 -26.80 -21.37 6.00
CA TRP A 352 -28.01 -21.30 5.19
C TRP A 352 -27.82 -21.82 3.75
N LEU A 353 -26.57 -21.96 3.29
CA LEU A 353 -26.19 -22.47 1.98
C LEU A 353 -24.94 -23.34 2.13
N LEU A 354 -24.98 -24.59 1.64
CA LEU A 354 -23.89 -25.56 1.78
C LEU A 354 -23.08 -25.75 0.51
N GLU A 355 -23.63 -25.42 -0.64
CA GLU A 355 -23.02 -25.63 -1.95
C GLU A 355 -21.68 -24.89 -2.11
N PRO A 356 -21.48 -23.65 -1.59
CA PRO A 356 -20.16 -23.02 -1.63
C PRO A 356 -19.08 -23.82 -0.92
N LEU A 357 -19.41 -24.49 0.19
CA LEU A 357 -18.46 -25.35 0.91
C LEU A 357 -18.12 -26.60 0.10
N ALA A 358 -19.10 -27.22 -0.55
CA ALA A 358 -18.88 -28.38 -1.42
C ALA A 358 -18.00 -28.01 -2.63
N LEU A 359 -18.30 -26.89 -3.30
CA LEU A 359 -17.49 -26.39 -4.41
C LEU A 359 -16.09 -26.01 -4.00
N SER A 360 -15.93 -25.35 -2.87
CA SER A 360 -14.61 -24.97 -2.36
C SER A 360 -13.72 -26.21 -2.12
N LYS A 361 -14.29 -27.29 -1.56
CA LYS A 361 -13.57 -28.57 -1.39
C LYS A 361 -13.21 -29.22 -2.73
N PHE A 362 -14.14 -29.19 -3.68
CA PHE A 362 -13.89 -29.67 -5.05
C PHE A 362 -12.78 -28.85 -5.71
N CYS A 363 -12.85 -27.52 -5.62
CA CYS A 363 -11.81 -26.62 -6.14
C CYS A 363 -10.44 -26.94 -5.53
N ALA A 364 -10.33 -27.21 -4.24
CA ALA A 364 -9.07 -27.54 -3.60
C ALA A 364 -8.36 -28.72 -4.26
N THR A 365 -9.10 -29.84 -4.47
CA THR A 365 -8.57 -31.04 -5.14
C THR A 365 -8.25 -30.77 -6.60
N PHE A 366 -9.13 -30.03 -7.27
CA PHE A 366 -9.01 -29.77 -8.70
C PHE A 366 -7.85 -28.81 -9.01
N ILE A 367 -7.67 -27.75 -8.23
CA ILE A 367 -6.56 -26.83 -8.38
C ILE A 367 -5.22 -27.55 -8.21
N GLU A 368 -5.07 -28.39 -7.16
CA GLU A 368 -3.85 -29.18 -6.93
C GLU A 368 -3.48 -30.05 -8.14
N GLN A 369 -4.50 -30.66 -8.78
CA GLN A 369 -4.30 -31.46 -10.00
C GLN A 369 -3.88 -30.61 -11.19
N GLN A 370 -4.42 -29.40 -11.33
CA GLN A 370 -4.21 -28.55 -12.50
C GLN A 370 -2.91 -27.71 -12.45
N VAL A 371 -2.47 -27.29 -11.27
CA VAL A 371 -1.23 -26.53 -11.11
C VAL A 371 0.02 -27.40 -11.26
N GLY A 372 -0.11 -28.72 -11.01
CA GLY A 372 0.96 -29.71 -11.17
C GLY A 372 2.10 -29.56 -10.15
N GLY A 373 3.07 -30.46 -10.23
CA GLY A 373 4.21 -30.53 -9.31
C GLY A 373 5.41 -29.65 -9.69
N ASN A 374 5.42 -29.07 -10.89
CA ASN A 374 6.53 -28.25 -11.37
C ASN A 374 6.46 -26.83 -10.83
N LEU A 375 7.64 -26.20 -10.65
CA LEU A 375 7.71 -24.79 -10.31
C LEU A 375 7.33 -23.94 -11.52
N ASN A 376 6.18 -23.29 -11.45
CA ASN A 376 5.65 -22.35 -12.46
C ASN A 376 4.82 -21.26 -11.78
N GLU A 377 4.29 -20.29 -12.54
CA GLU A 377 3.56 -19.15 -12.00
C GLU A 377 2.32 -19.57 -11.19
N ALA A 378 1.50 -20.49 -11.72
CA ALA A 378 0.29 -20.95 -11.05
C ALA A 378 0.60 -21.80 -9.80
N SER A 379 1.59 -22.71 -9.87
CA SER A 379 1.97 -23.54 -8.73
C SER A 379 2.64 -22.69 -7.62
N LEU A 380 3.41 -21.66 -7.98
CA LEU A 380 3.98 -20.74 -7.01
C LEU A 380 2.89 -19.94 -6.29
N ALA A 381 1.87 -19.48 -7.02
CA ALA A 381 0.73 -18.79 -6.43
C ALA A 381 -0.06 -19.73 -5.49
N HIS A 382 -0.34 -20.96 -5.92
CA HIS A 382 -1.11 -21.93 -5.10
C HIS A 382 -0.37 -22.35 -3.83
N HIS A 383 0.93 -22.59 -3.93
CA HIS A 383 1.78 -23.02 -2.82
C HIS A 383 2.61 -21.90 -2.22
N ILE A 384 2.10 -20.67 -2.22
CA ILE A 384 2.85 -19.50 -1.75
C ILE A 384 3.31 -19.66 -0.29
N GLU A 385 2.57 -20.41 0.52
CA GLU A 385 2.93 -20.72 1.92
C GLU A 385 4.28 -21.44 2.06
N ARG A 386 4.74 -22.17 1.00
CA ARG A 386 6.06 -22.84 1.01
C ARG A 386 7.22 -21.87 0.93
N VAL A 387 6.96 -20.66 0.48
CA VAL A 387 7.99 -19.62 0.32
C VAL A 387 7.87 -18.49 1.33
N LEU A 388 6.81 -18.47 2.13
CA LEU A 388 6.60 -17.45 3.15
C LEU A 388 7.19 -17.88 4.50
N PRO A 389 7.86 -16.97 5.24
CA PRO A 389 8.26 -17.23 6.61
C PRO A 389 7.04 -17.21 7.53
N TYR A 390 7.06 -18.02 8.59
CA TYR A 390 5.97 -18.08 9.57
C TYR A 390 5.62 -16.70 10.15
N ASN A 391 6.63 -15.91 10.47
CA ASN A 391 6.48 -14.55 10.97
C ASN A 391 7.11 -13.57 9.96
N GLY A 392 6.36 -13.21 8.94
CA GLY A 392 6.84 -12.34 7.88
C GLY A 392 5.73 -11.50 7.26
N ILE A 393 6.10 -10.80 6.20
CA ILE A 393 5.22 -9.91 5.44
C ILE A 393 5.24 -10.33 3.98
N LEU A 394 4.07 -10.36 3.37
CA LEU A 394 3.91 -10.54 1.94
C LEU A 394 3.57 -9.19 1.26
N PHE A 395 4.37 -8.80 0.27
CA PHE A 395 4.03 -7.72 -0.65
C PHE A 395 3.69 -8.31 -2.02
N LEU A 396 2.50 -8.03 -2.50
CA LEU A 396 2.04 -8.47 -3.82
C LEU A 396 2.01 -7.29 -4.80
N GLY A 397 2.77 -7.41 -5.87
CA GLY A 397 2.70 -6.51 -7.02
C GLY A 397 1.40 -6.68 -7.80
N ASN A 398 1.11 -5.73 -8.67
CA ASN A 398 -0.08 -5.74 -9.51
C ASN A 398 0.04 -6.72 -10.70
N SER A 399 -0.93 -6.72 -11.61
CA SER A 399 -1.03 -7.55 -12.81
C SER A 399 -1.59 -8.95 -12.56
N LEU A 400 -1.02 -10.00 -13.21
CA LEU A 400 -1.56 -11.37 -13.20
C LEU A 400 -1.33 -12.06 -11.86
N PHE A 401 -0.11 -12.01 -11.33
CA PHE A 401 0.28 -12.84 -10.19
C PHE A 401 -0.58 -12.62 -8.94
N VAL A 402 -0.91 -11.37 -8.60
CA VAL A 402 -1.81 -11.06 -7.45
C VAL A 402 -3.19 -11.69 -7.62
N ARG A 403 -3.68 -11.80 -8.85
CA ARG A 403 -4.98 -12.46 -9.16
C ARG A 403 -4.90 -13.97 -9.01
N LEU A 404 -3.76 -14.57 -9.39
CA LEU A 404 -3.52 -15.99 -9.17
C LEU A 404 -3.42 -16.30 -7.67
N VAL A 405 -2.74 -15.47 -6.90
CA VAL A 405 -2.66 -15.64 -5.44
C VAL A 405 -4.05 -15.52 -4.81
N ASP A 406 -4.83 -14.49 -5.15
CA ASP A 406 -6.19 -14.33 -4.65
C ASP A 406 -7.11 -15.50 -4.97
N ALA A 407 -7.00 -16.03 -6.19
CA ALA A 407 -7.85 -17.10 -6.69
C ALA A 407 -7.45 -18.51 -6.19
N LEU A 408 -6.15 -18.77 -5.98
CA LEU A 408 -5.60 -20.11 -5.81
C LEU A 408 -5.04 -20.37 -4.40
N THR A 409 -5.00 -19.38 -3.53
CA THR A 409 -4.32 -19.48 -2.24
C THR A 409 -5.25 -19.31 -1.05
N LYS A 410 -4.80 -19.76 0.10
CA LYS A 410 -5.31 -19.39 1.43
C LYS A 410 -4.12 -19.10 2.34
N LEU A 411 -4.25 -18.10 3.18
CA LEU A 411 -3.27 -17.76 4.20
C LEU A 411 -3.92 -17.77 5.60
N PRO A 412 -3.13 -17.97 6.66
CA PRO A 412 -3.65 -17.93 8.02
C PRO A 412 -4.15 -16.53 8.39
N GLU A 413 -5.11 -16.47 9.31
CA GLU A 413 -5.70 -15.21 9.78
C GLU A 413 -4.62 -14.25 10.30
N GLY A 414 -4.72 -13.01 9.86
CA GLY A 414 -3.83 -11.93 10.27
C GLY A 414 -2.44 -11.94 9.63
N TYR A 415 -2.16 -12.81 8.63
CA TYR A 415 -0.88 -12.73 7.91
C TYR A 415 -0.77 -11.37 7.20
N PRO A 416 0.30 -10.59 7.46
CA PRO A 416 0.40 -9.23 6.92
C PRO A 416 0.61 -9.23 5.41
N ILE A 417 -0.34 -8.65 4.66
CA ILE A 417 -0.29 -8.53 3.21
C ILE A 417 -0.38 -7.07 2.82
N PHE A 418 0.58 -6.63 2.01
CA PHE A 418 0.59 -5.28 1.46
C PHE A 418 0.53 -5.30 -0.06
N THR A 419 -0.14 -4.31 -0.62
CA THR A 419 -0.30 -4.12 -2.07
C THR A 419 -0.32 -2.62 -2.39
N ASN A 420 -0.09 -2.26 -3.67
CA ASN A 420 -0.36 -0.92 -4.20
C ASN A 420 -1.59 -0.97 -5.11
N ARG A 421 -2.77 -1.10 -4.50
CA ARG A 421 -4.03 -1.25 -5.23
C ARG A 421 -4.94 -0.03 -5.12
N GLY A 422 -4.39 1.11 -4.76
CA GLY A 422 -5.07 2.40 -4.82
C GLY A 422 -5.36 2.81 -6.26
N ALA A 423 -4.31 2.96 -7.05
CA ALA A 423 -4.36 3.20 -8.49
C ALA A 423 -4.02 1.95 -9.31
N SER A 424 -3.50 0.89 -8.68
CA SER A 424 -3.11 -0.37 -9.31
C SER A 424 -2.06 -0.24 -10.42
N GLY A 425 -1.17 0.75 -10.31
CA GLY A 425 -0.05 0.95 -11.23
C GLY A 425 1.01 -0.14 -11.11
N ILE A 426 1.88 -0.24 -12.13
CA ILE A 426 3.06 -1.11 -12.10
C ILE A 426 4.32 -0.37 -11.63
N ASP A 427 4.22 0.94 -11.46
CA ASP A 427 5.26 1.84 -10.99
C ASP A 427 5.44 1.73 -9.46
N GLY A 428 6.68 1.92 -9.02
CA GLY A 428 7.05 1.99 -7.61
C GLY A 428 6.85 0.72 -6.78
N LEU A 429 6.64 -0.44 -7.39
CA LEU A 429 6.42 -1.69 -6.65
C LEU A 429 7.68 -2.16 -5.93
N LEU A 430 8.84 -2.10 -6.58
CA LEU A 430 10.13 -2.40 -5.94
C LEU A 430 10.43 -1.40 -4.82
N ALA A 431 10.22 -0.11 -5.09
CA ALA A 431 10.43 0.95 -4.10
C ALA A 431 9.56 0.75 -2.86
N THR A 432 8.26 0.44 -3.05
CA THR A 432 7.35 0.15 -1.92
C THR A 432 7.81 -1.07 -1.12
N ALA A 433 8.21 -2.15 -1.80
CA ALA A 433 8.73 -3.36 -1.14
C ALA A 433 10.00 -3.06 -0.31
N ALA A 434 10.92 -2.24 -0.85
CA ALA A 434 12.10 -1.78 -0.11
C ALA A 434 11.72 -0.96 1.12
N GLY A 435 10.74 -0.05 0.98
CA GLY A 435 10.23 0.75 2.09
C GLY A 435 9.59 -0.09 3.20
N ILE A 436 8.82 -1.11 2.84
CA ILE A 436 8.27 -2.09 3.80
C ILE A 436 9.42 -2.80 4.54
N GLY A 437 10.47 -3.22 3.82
CA GLY A 437 11.64 -3.88 4.43
C GLY A 437 12.46 -2.98 5.37
N ILE A 438 12.32 -1.65 5.27
CA ILE A 438 12.91 -0.70 6.22
C ILE A 438 12.03 -0.49 7.44
N GLY A 439 10.71 -0.38 7.25
CA GLY A 439 9.79 -0.08 8.35
C GLY A 439 9.35 -1.31 9.15
N ALA A 440 9.63 -2.52 8.67
CA ALA A 440 9.24 -3.76 9.31
C ALA A 440 10.37 -4.39 10.12
N ASP A 441 10.01 -5.04 11.23
CA ASP A 441 10.92 -5.86 12.06
C ASP A 441 10.92 -7.34 11.63
N GLN A 442 10.27 -7.68 10.52
CA GLN A 442 10.01 -9.03 10.05
C GLN A 442 10.59 -9.23 8.65
N PRO A 443 10.91 -10.49 8.26
CA PRO A 443 11.27 -10.80 6.88
C PRO A 443 10.17 -10.39 5.90
N VAL A 444 10.56 -9.89 4.72
CA VAL A 444 9.64 -9.46 3.66
C VAL A 444 9.79 -10.34 2.43
N VAL A 445 8.69 -10.82 1.90
CA VAL A 445 8.62 -11.48 0.60
C VAL A 445 7.83 -10.59 -0.35
N ALA A 446 8.47 -10.13 -1.42
CA ALA A 446 7.86 -9.33 -2.46
C ALA A 446 7.72 -10.17 -3.74
N MET A 447 6.48 -10.25 -4.28
CA MET A 447 6.17 -10.95 -5.52
C MET A 447 5.84 -9.92 -6.60
N ILE A 448 6.71 -9.74 -7.58
CA ILE A 448 6.63 -8.66 -8.58
C ILE A 448 6.86 -9.25 -9.97
N GLY A 449 6.03 -8.85 -10.96
CA GLY A 449 6.22 -9.26 -12.34
C GLY A 449 7.46 -8.62 -12.99
N ASP A 450 7.95 -9.26 -14.04
CA ASP A 450 9.11 -8.82 -14.81
C ASP A 450 8.96 -7.40 -15.39
N THR A 451 7.85 -7.11 -16.05
CA THR A 451 7.56 -5.77 -16.61
C THR A 451 7.53 -4.70 -15.53
N SER A 452 6.92 -5.00 -14.37
CA SER A 452 6.91 -4.08 -13.23
C SER A 452 8.32 -3.87 -12.65
N THR A 453 9.14 -4.92 -12.64
CA THR A 453 10.55 -4.86 -12.22
C THR A 453 11.35 -3.97 -13.15
N LEU A 454 11.18 -4.14 -14.48
CA LEU A 454 11.83 -3.29 -15.49
C LEU A 454 11.43 -1.83 -15.38
N TYR A 455 10.13 -1.57 -15.10
CA TYR A 455 9.63 -0.21 -14.96
C TYR A 455 10.22 0.52 -13.75
N ASP A 456 10.51 -0.19 -12.65
CA ASP A 456 10.97 0.37 -11.38
C ASP A 456 12.42 -0.04 -11.03
N LEU A 457 13.24 -0.27 -12.06
CA LEU A 457 14.57 -0.89 -11.95
C LEU A 457 15.51 -0.13 -11.01
N ASN A 458 15.48 1.22 -11.06
CA ASN A 458 16.33 2.08 -10.25
C ASN A 458 16.11 1.87 -8.74
N SER A 459 14.90 1.46 -8.35
CA SER A 459 14.52 1.22 -6.97
C SER A 459 15.23 0.02 -6.32
N LEU A 460 15.88 -0.84 -7.12
CA LEU A 460 16.76 -1.89 -6.58
C LEU A 460 17.91 -1.32 -5.74
N ALA A 461 18.33 -0.08 -6.01
CA ALA A 461 19.35 0.62 -5.20
C ALA A 461 18.92 0.80 -3.72
N LEU A 462 17.62 0.86 -3.44
CA LEU A 462 17.07 1.04 -2.10
C LEU A 462 17.26 -0.19 -1.19
N PHE A 463 17.34 -1.38 -1.78
CA PHE A 463 17.46 -2.64 -1.04
C PHE A 463 18.80 -2.85 -0.34
N LYS A 464 19.82 -2.05 -0.66
CA LYS A 464 21.12 -2.10 0.04
C LYS A 464 21.01 -1.76 1.53
N ASN A 465 19.97 -1.03 1.92
CA ASN A 465 19.78 -0.52 3.28
C ASN A 465 18.80 -1.35 4.12
N VAL A 466 18.18 -2.40 3.54
CA VAL A 466 17.29 -3.29 4.30
C VAL A 466 18.08 -4.08 5.34
N THR A 467 17.51 -4.19 6.53
CA THR A 467 18.13 -4.84 7.69
C THR A 467 17.54 -6.20 8.04
N GLN A 468 16.40 -6.54 7.42
CA GLN A 468 15.74 -7.82 7.55
C GLN A 468 15.90 -8.64 6.26
N PRO A 469 15.80 -9.99 6.32
CA PRO A 469 15.74 -10.79 5.11
C PRO A 469 14.63 -10.29 4.19
N THR A 470 14.99 -9.88 2.97
CA THR A 470 14.02 -9.39 1.99
C THR A 470 14.18 -10.20 0.71
N ILE A 471 13.17 -10.96 0.37
CA ILE A 471 13.15 -11.83 -0.81
C ILE A 471 12.34 -11.14 -1.89
N ILE A 472 12.97 -10.84 -3.01
CA ILE A 472 12.32 -10.24 -4.18
C ILE A 472 12.15 -11.34 -5.22
N PHE A 473 10.94 -11.86 -5.35
CA PHE A 473 10.59 -12.73 -6.47
C PHE A 473 10.27 -11.88 -7.70
N VAL A 474 10.98 -12.10 -8.77
CA VAL A 474 10.65 -11.60 -10.09
C VAL A 474 10.00 -12.73 -10.88
N ILE A 475 8.69 -12.61 -11.10
CA ILE A 475 7.93 -13.56 -11.91
C ILE A 475 8.13 -13.16 -13.37
N ASN A 476 9.04 -13.89 -14.03
CA ASN A 476 9.43 -13.60 -15.41
C ASN A 476 8.67 -14.53 -16.37
N ASN A 477 7.55 -14.06 -16.84
CA ASN A 477 6.74 -14.69 -17.89
C ASN A 477 6.93 -14.00 -19.25
N ASN A 478 8.02 -13.23 -19.40
CA ASN A 478 8.44 -12.53 -20.60
C ASN A 478 7.46 -11.45 -21.09
N GLY A 479 6.87 -10.68 -20.14
CA GLY A 479 6.06 -9.51 -20.47
C GLY A 479 4.70 -9.46 -19.79
N GLY A 480 3.74 -8.77 -20.42
CA GLY A 480 2.43 -8.49 -19.86
C GLY A 480 1.42 -9.64 -19.98
N ALA A 481 1.65 -10.80 -19.38
CA ALA A 481 0.78 -11.99 -19.49
C ALA A 481 -0.68 -11.78 -19.03
N ILE A 482 -0.97 -10.75 -18.23
CA ILE A 482 -2.34 -10.38 -17.86
C ILE A 482 -3.20 -10.07 -19.09
N PHE A 483 -2.60 -9.56 -20.15
CA PHE A 483 -3.30 -9.17 -21.38
C PHE A 483 -3.74 -10.37 -22.21
N ASP A 484 -3.30 -11.58 -21.92
CA ASP A 484 -3.87 -12.82 -22.49
C ASP A 484 -5.37 -12.96 -22.22
N MET A 485 -5.86 -12.32 -21.15
CA MET A 485 -7.28 -12.32 -20.79
C MET A 485 -8.11 -11.33 -21.61
N LEU A 486 -7.49 -10.49 -22.45
CA LEU A 486 -8.21 -9.54 -23.32
C LEU A 486 -8.72 -10.24 -24.58
N PRO A 487 -9.95 -9.91 -25.04
CA PRO A 487 -10.50 -10.40 -26.31
C PRO A 487 -9.98 -9.55 -27.49
N VAL A 488 -8.67 -9.60 -27.74
CA VAL A 488 -7.97 -8.86 -28.79
C VAL A 488 -7.17 -9.87 -29.62
N ASP A 489 -6.96 -9.57 -30.91
CA ASP A 489 -6.18 -10.41 -31.80
C ASP A 489 -4.77 -10.67 -31.27
N GLU A 490 -4.26 -11.90 -31.48
CA GLU A 490 -3.01 -12.36 -30.90
C GLU A 490 -1.80 -11.56 -31.37
N GLU A 491 -1.75 -11.16 -32.65
CA GLU A 491 -0.68 -10.34 -33.20
C GLU A 491 -0.64 -8.94 -32.56
N VAL A 492 -1.83 -8.35 -32.34
CA VAL A 492 -1.95 -7.05 -31.65
C VAL A 492 -1.55 -7.17 -30.17
N LYS A 493 -1.92 -8.28 -29.50
CA LYS A 493 -1.49 -8.53 -28.12
C LYS A 493 0.02 -8.60 -27.98
N GLU A 494 0.67 -9.38 -28.85
CA GLU A 494 2.12 -9.58 -28.81
C GLU A 494 2.86 -8.24 -28.97
N GLN A 495 2.43 -7.44 -29.95
CA GLN A 495 3.12 -6.21 -30.32
C GLN A 495 2.87 -5.05 -29.34
N PHE A 496 1.66 -4.90 -28.80
CA PHE A 496 1.26 -3.67 -28.06
C PHE A 496 0.90 -3.89 -26.60
N TYR A 497 0.76 -5.13 -26.15
CA TYR A 497 0.33 -5.43 -24.79
C TYR A 497 1.32 -6.31 -24.03
N ARG A 498 1.73 -7.46 -24.58
CA ARG A 498 2.68 -8.35 -23.92
C ARG A 498 4.08 -7.75 -23.85
N LEU A 499 4.54 -7.13 -24.93
CA LEU A 499 5.86 -6.48 -25.03
C LEU A 499 7.00 -7.40 -24.52
N PRO A 500 7.25 -8.56 -25.16
CA PRO A 500 8.25 -9.51 -24.70
C PRO A 500 9.64 -8.88 -24.71
N HIS A 501 10.36 -9.00 -23.59
CA HIS A 501 11.67 -8.37 -23.44
C HIS A 501 12.87 -9.33 -23.61
N ASN A 502 12.64 -10.66 -23.52
CA ASN A 502 13.63 -11.72 -23.66
C ASN A 502 14.86 -11.59 -22.74
N GLY A 503 14.73 -10.84 -21.65
CA GLY A 503 15.80 -10.58 -20.71
C GLY A 503 15.79 -11.48 -19.49
N ASP A 504 16.88 -11.41 -18.72
CA ASP A 504 16.97 -11.92 -17.35
C ASP A 504 17.49 -10.85 -16.40
N PHE A 505 17.35 -11.10 -15.11
CA PHE A 505 17.67 -10.11 -14.09
C PHE A 505 19.02 -10.33 -13.41
N SER A 506 19.87 -11.25 -13.91
CA SER A 506 21.15 -11.58 -13.30
C SER A 506 22.13 -10.39 -13.29
N GLN A 507 22.27 -9.71 -14.44
CA GLN A 507 23.15 -8.56 -14.57
C GLN A 507 22.62 -7.35 -13.78
N VAL A 508 21.31 -7.19 -13.73
CA VAL A 508 20.65 -6.14 -12.96
C VAL A 508 20.90 -6.35 -11.47
N ALA A 509 20.71 -7.56 -10.96
CA ALA A 509 21.01 -7.90 -9.57
C ALA A 509 22.48 -7.60 -9.22
N ALA A 510 23.41 -7.97 -10.10
CA ALA A 510 24.84 -7.69 -9.94
C ALA A 510 25.13 -6.17 -9.90
N MET A 511 24.52 -5.38 -10.79
CA MET A 511 24.67 -3.92 -10.84
C MET A 511 24.31 -3.26 -9.51
N PHE A 512 23.24 -3.73 -8.83
CA PHE A 512 22.80 -3.19 -7.55
C PHE A 512 23.36 -3.94 -6.32
N GLY A 513 24.29 -4.89 -6.52
CA GLY A 513 24.94 -5.65 -5.46
C GLY A 513 24.02 -6.62 -4.71
N LEU A 514 22.93 -7.04 -5.34
CA LEU A 514 21.99 -8.02 -4.80
C LEU A 514 22.47 -9.45 -5.05
N LYS A 515 22.14 -10.36 -4.14
CA LYS A 515 22.26 -11.79 -4.43
C LYS A 515 21.17 -12.20 -5.42
N TYR A 516 21.57 -13.03 -6.40
CA TYR A 516 20.67 -13.52 -7.44
C TYR A 516 20.58 -15.04 -7.39
N ALA A 517 19.39 -15.57 -7.67
CA ALA A 517 19.15 -17.01 -7.87
C ALA A 517 18.07 -17.23 -8.93
N LEU A 518 18.24 -18.32 -9.69
CA LEU A 518 17.32 -18.78 -10.73
C LEU A 518 16.99 -20.27 -10.50
N PRO A 519 16.10 -20.59 -9.56
CA PRO A 519 15.69 -21.97 -9.31
C PRO A 519 14.77 -22.48 -10.44
N TYR A 520 14.95 -23.74 -10.83
CA TYR A 520 14.12 -24.41 -11.82
C TYR A 520 13.14 -25.41 -11.21
N THR A 521 13.39 -25.84 -9.98
CA THR A 521 12.56 -26.80 -9.25
C THR A 521 12.22 -26.28 -7.85
N TRP A 522 11.20 -26.88 -7.23
CA TRP A 522 10.86 -26.62 -5.84
C TRP A 522 11.99 -26.96 -4.86
N ALA A 523 12.80 -27.98 -5.18
CA ALA A 523 13.97 -28.36 -4.37
C ALA A 523 15.06 -27.28 -4.43
N ASP A 524 15.36 -26.76 -5.63
CA ASP A 524 16.30 -25.65 -5.81
C ASP A 524 15.81 -24.41 -5.05
N LEU A 525 14.52 -24.06 -5.22
CA LEU A 525 13.93 -22.92 -4.55
C LEU A 525 14.01 -23.04 -3.02
N SER A 526 13.69 -24.22 -2.47
CA SER A 526 13.80 -24.46 -1.03
C SER A 526 15.24 -24.27 -0.52
N SER A 527 16.23 -24.74 -1.28
CA SER A 527 17.66 -24.57 -0.94
C SER A 527 18.06 -23.08 -0.95
N VAL A 528 17.64 -22.34 -1.95
CA VAL A 528 17.87 -20.88 -2.06
C VAL A 528 17.24 -20.13 -0.90
N LEU A 529 15.99 -20.43 -0.56
CA LEU A 529 15.25 -19.75 0.52
C LEU A 529 15.88 -19.99 1.89
N LYS A 530 16.33 -21.21 2.19
CA LYS A 530 17.05 -21.51 3.44
C LYS A 530 18.26 -20.59 3.63
N GLN A 531 19.00 -20.31 2.56
CA GLN A 531 20.15 -19.40 2.61
C GLN A 531 19.71 -17.93 2.66
N ALA A 532 18.67 -17.55 1.91
CA ALA A 532 18.20 -16.17 1.82
C ALA A 532 17.64 -15.68 3.17
N TYR A 533 16.89 -16.52 3.90
CA TYR A 533 16.32 -16.16 5.20
C TYR A 533 17.36 -16.03 6.33
N THR A 534 18.57 -16.57 6.17
CA THR A 534 19.65 -16.35 7.15
C THR A 534 20.40 -15.02 6.94
N ARG A 535 20.16 -14.35 5.83
CA ARG A 535 20.86 -13.12 5.44
C ARG A 535 20.00 -11.90 5.79
N ARG A 536 20.54 -10.96 6.53
CA ARG A 536 19.91 -9.64 6.75
C ARG A 536 20.17 -8.71 5.56
N ARG A 537 19.79 -9.13 4.36
CA ARG A 537 19.97 -8.42 3.10
C ARG A 537 18.94 -8.91 2.09
N ALA A 538 18.77 -8.14 1.01
CA ALA A 538 17.89 -8.54 -0.08
C ALA A 538 18.52 -9.64 -0.97
N THR A 539 17.65 -10.55 -1.43
CA THR A 539 17.96 -11.58 -2.43
C THR A 539 16.92 -11.50 -3.54
N LEU A 540 17.34 -11.38 -4.77
CA LEU A 540 16.50 -11.44 -5.96
C LEU A 540 16.43 -12.89 -6.44
N ILE A 541 15.23 -13.43 -6.51
CA ILE A 541 14.94 -14.78 -7.01
C ILE A 541 14.09 -14.61 -8.26
N GLU A 542 14.64 -14.96 -9.42
CA GLU A 542 13.91 -14.95 -10.67
C GLU A 542 13.23 -16.30 -10.90
N ILE A 543 11.92 -16.29 -11.15
CA ILE A 543 11.14 -17.46 -11.54
C ILE A 543 10.78 -17.32 -13.01
N LYS A 544 11.51 -18.01 -13.89
CA LYS A 544 11.17 -18.07 -15.32
C LYS A 544 10.05 -19.05 -15.57
N THR A 545 9.00 -18.58 -16.21
CA THR A 545 7.82 -19.37 -16.57
C THR A 545 7.50 -19.19 -18.05
N ASN A 546 6.71 -20.09 -18.61
CA ASN A 546 6.18 -19.86 -19.97
C ASN A 546 5.20 -18.68 -19.95
N PRO A 547 5.18 -17.85 -21.00
CA PRO A 547 4.40 -16.61 -21.02
C PRO A 547 2.92 -16.76 -20.69
N SER A 548 2.29 -17.87 -21.09
CA SER A 548 0.84 -18.06 -20.93
C SER A 548 0.45 -19.08 -19.85
N ASP A 549 1.39 -19.68 -19.10
CA ASP A 549 1.07 -20.77 -18.16
C ASP A 549 0.08 -20.34 -17.08
N GLY A 550 0.31 -19.18 -16.46
CA GLY A 550 -0.55 -18.65 -15.40
C GLY A 550 -1.95 -18.32 -15.92
N SER A 551 -2.04 -17.58 -17.01
CA SER A 551 -3.32 -17.15 -17.62
C SER A 551 -4.11 -18.33 -18.18
N ALA A 552 -3.46 -19.31 -18.83
CA ALA A 552 -4.10 -20.51 -19.36
C ALA A 552 -4.62 -21.42 -18.24
N THR A 553 -3.84 -21.62 -17.18
CA THR A 553 -4.28 -22.40 -16.02
C THR A 553 -5.49 -21.76 -15.36
N TYR A 554 -5.47 -20.44 -15.13
CA TYR A 554 -6.59 -19.72 -14.56
C TYR A 554 -7.85 -19.82 -15.43
N LYS A 555 -7.76 -19.61 -16.76
CA LYS A 555 -8.88 -19.76 -17.69
C LYS A 555 -9.49 -21.17 -17.63
N ARG A 556 -8.63 -22.21 -17.67
CA ARG A 556 -9.07 -23.62 -17.62
C ARG A 556 -9.82 -23.96 -16.32
N LEU A 557 -9.32 -23.46 -15.17
CA LEU A 557 -9.98 -23.63 -13.87
C LEU A 557 -11.38 -23.02 -13.87
N ILE A 558 -11.50 -21.79 -14.37
CA ILE A 558 -12.77 -21.07 -14.46
C ILE A 558 -13.76 -21.81 -15.36
N ASP A 559 -13.33 -22.20 -16.55
CA ASP A 559 -14.18 -22.88 -17.54
C ASP A 559 -14.76 -24.18 -16.98
N GLN A 560 -13.93 -25.00 -16.36
CA GLN A 560 -14.37 -26.27 -15.80
C GLN A 560 -15.30 -26.13 -14.59
N ILE A 561 -15.03 -25.17 -13.70
CA ILE A 561 -15.89 -24.92 -12.54
C ILE A 561 -17.24 -24.29 -12.96
N SER A 562 -17.25 -23.48 -14.01
CA SER A 562 -18.51 -22.90 -14.53
C SER A 562 -19.54 -23.98 -14.94
N HIS A 563 -19.07 -25.15 -15.35
CA HIS A 563 -19.88 -26.26 -15.82
C HIS A 563 -19.99 -27.43 -14.81
N ALA A 564 -19.32 -27.33 -13.66
CA ALA A 564 -19.33 -28.37 -12.65
C ALA A 564 -20.74 -28.59 -12.09
N VAL A 565 -21.23 -29.84 -12.15
CA VAL A 565 -22.47 -30.25 -11.49
C VAL A 565 -22.14 -30.71 -10.08
N ILE A 566 -22.72 -30.03 -9.09
CA ILE A 566 -22.60 -30.46 -7.70
C ILE A 566 -23.65 -31.53 -7.50
N GLY A 567 -23.22 -32.80 -7.29
CA GLY A 567 -24.12 -33.84 -6.86
C GLY A 567 -24.79 -33.45 -5.53
N GLU A 568 -26.07 -33.75 -5.41
CA GLU A 568 -26.86 -33.56 -4.17
C GLU A 568 -26.31 -34.36 -2.99
#